data_4bf388d9f8796f59d12a6a2675c65b81
#
_entry.id   4bf388d9f8796f59d12a6a2675c65b81
#
_cell.length_a   1.000
_cell.length_b   1.000
_cell.length_c   1.000
_cell.angle_alpha   90.00
_cell.angle_beta   90.00
_cell.angle_gamma   90.00
#
_symmetry.space_group_name_H-M   'P 1'
#
loop_
_entity.id
_entity.type
_entity.pdbx_description
1 polymer ?
#
loop_
_entity_poly.entity_id
_entity_poly.type
_entity_poly.pdbx_seq_one_letter_code
_entity_poly.pdbx_strand_id
1 'polypeptide(L)'
;MNPEFKRNLWLEMSSTRLAIMPGVLALIGLLVYVLNPDDPQRSLFVAFSVLFVGLTVGWGSLLVVSSINNEVSERTWDQQRLSALSPWDMAWGKLFGSAAYAWYGGLLCALVAVVAALSGPVFWSRCVWLLVGAVGTVALHAWLMASRLHTLDIRSEKASGMAGRLFGVFLVLQTLPVIFMVLRDPSSPDREGLGSWWGWGLPLSIQSLLVALLLLALGLLALWRSMGKQLMVRGVPWAWALGVLGLGWVIAGFMPAPGWGAPLWMTLACTALASTYGALFTESNNRLVWQAVLYHRAYSPVRRVWQALPLWPVSWALAAVCLVAYSLTEGAASETAREVPALQGLMWMALLHTLRDCGIYHFFALRNTNRKPTAMTLLTLFVLGVVLPALVASAAPGLAPWLEPFFGAKALAMGEASLGASAWLGMALHLVVVAGLVAWRWSAGAPVALRSTRAD
;
A
#
# COMPACT_ATOMS: atom_id res chain seq x y z
N MET A 1 13.57 23.35 16.57
CA MET A 1 12.77 23.30 15.33
C MET A 1 13.51 22.42 14.34
N ASN A 2 12.84 21.48 13.66
CA ASN A 2 13.46 20.54 12.73
C ASN A 2 14.11 21.30 11.55
N PRO A 3 15.44 21.10 11.26
CA PRO A 3 16.14 21.85 10.22
C PRO A 3 15.55 21.64 8.82
N GLU A 4 15.14 20.41 8.51
CA GLU A 4 14.55 20.04 7.22
C GLU A 4 13.19 20.71 7.02
N PHE A 5 12.35 20.74 8.07
CA PHE A 5 11.08 21.46 8.04
C PHE A 5 11.30 22.97 7.82
N LYS A 6 12.26 23.57 8.54
CA LYS A 6 12.58 25.00 8.39
C LYS A 6 13.06 25.33 6.96
N ARG A 7 13.90 24.48 6.38
CA ARG A 7 14.37 24.63 5.00
C ARG A 7 13.20 24.62 4.00
N ASN A 8 12.33 23.60 4.07
CA ASN A 8 11.20 23.49 3.16
C ASN A 8 10.18 24.60 3.36
N LEU A 9 9.92 24.98 4.61
CA LEU A 9 9.03 26.12 4.92
C LEU A 9 9.55 27.41 4.29
N TRP A 10 10.83 27.67 4.38
CA TRP A 10 11.44 28.87 3.80
C TRP A 10 11.38 28.89 2.27
N LEU A 11 11.51 27.75 1.63
CA LEU A 11 11.39 27.60 0.17
C LEU A 11 9.94 27.79 -0.32
N GLU A 12 8.95 27.32 0.43
CA GLU A 12 7.55 27.32 0.02
C GLU A 12 6.77 28.58 0.43
N MET A 13 7.16 29.25 1.53
CA MET A 13 6.41 30.34 2.15
C MET A 13 7.05 31.70 1.85
N SER A 14 6.84 32.23 0.64
CA SER A 14 7.21 33.61 0.34
C SER A 14 6.14 34.60 0.84
N SER A 15 6.53 35.85 1.15
CA SER A 15 5.61 36.90 1.59
C SER A 15 4.46 37.14 0.61
N THR A 16 4.75 37.08 -0.68
CA THR A 16 3.74 37.21 -1.75
C THR A 16 2.72 36.08 -1.73
N ARG A 17 3.18 34.82 -1.58
CA ARG A 17 2.29 33.64 -1.49
C ARG A 17 1.41 33.69 -0.25
N LEU A 18 1.96 34.13 0.88
CA LEU A 18 1.21 34.30 2.12
C LEU A 18 0.09 35.34 2.00
N ALA A 19 0.28 36.41 1.22
CA ALA A 19 -0.74 37.44 1.00
C ALA A 19 -1.80 37.03 -0.05
N ILE A 20 -1.40 36.33 -1.12
CA ILE A 20 -2.30 35.96 -2.22
C ILE A 20 -3.35 34.94 -1.77
N MET A 21 -2.95 33.92 -0.99
CA MET A 21 -3.85 32.83 -0.60
C MET A 21 -5.10 33.33 0.14
N PRO A 22 -4.99 34.12 1.22
CA PRO A 22 -6.16 34.66 1.90
C PRO A 22 -7.01 35.55 1.02
N GLY A 23 -6.38 36.38 0.14
CA GLY A 23 -7.10 37.25 -0.78
C GLY A 23 -7.96 36.47 -1.77
N VAL A 24 -7.43 35.43 -2.38
CA VAL A 24 -8.18 34.55 -3.29
C VAL A 24 -9.30 33.83 -2.55
N LEU A 25 -9.03 33.26 -1.37
CA LEU A 25 -10.04 32.57 -0.58
C LEU A 25 -11.14 33.51 -0.09
N ALA A 26 -10.81 34.76 0.28
CA ALA A 26 -11.79 35.77 0.67
C ALA A 26 -12.70 36.16 -0.51
N LEU A 27 -12.12 36.29 -1.71
CA LEU A 27 -12.91 36.58 -2.93
C LEU A 27 -13.87 35.41 -3.25
N ILE A 28 -13.40 34.16 -3.17
CA ILE A 28 -14.25 32.98 -3.36
C ILE A 28 -15.36 32.95 -2.30
N GLY A 29 -15.03 33.22 -1.03
CA GLY A 29 -15.99 33.25 0.06
C GLY A 29 -17.07 34.30 -0.14
N LEU A 30 -16.67 35.51 -0.57
CA LEU A 30 -17.61 36.56 -0.91
C LEU A 30 -18.54 36.16 -2.07
N LEU A 31 -17.97 35.56 -3.12
CA LEU A 31 -18.74 35.08 -4.27
C LEU A 31 -19.76 34.00 -3.85
N VAL A 32 -19.34 33.01 -3.06
CA VAL A 32 -20.26 31.98 -2.57
C VAL A 32 -21.36 32.55 -1.70
N TYR A 33 -21.03 33.51 -0.84
CA TYR A 33 -21.99 34.19 0.03
C TYR A 33 -23.05 34.96 -0.78
N VAL A 34 -22.64 35.73 -1.81
CA VAL A 34 -23.54 36.54 -2.64
C VAL A 34 -24.42 35.70 -3.57
N LEU A 35 -23.85 34.58 -4.08
CA LEU A 35 -24.59 33.71 -5.01
C LEU A 35 -25.60 32.79 -4.32
N ASN A 36 -25.52 32.63 -2.99
CA ASN A 36 -26.42 31.74 -2.24
C ASN A 36 -27.07 32.46 -1.06
N PRO A 37 -27.98 33.44 -1.32
CA PRO A 37 -28.58 34.24 -0.27
C PRO A 37 -29.52 33.48 0.65
N ASP A 38 -30.09 32.35 0.19
CA ASP A 38 -31.06 31.56 0.96
C ASP A 38 -30.41 30.80 2.13
N ASP A 39 -29.20 30.21 1.91
CA ASP A 39 -28.44 29.51 2.93
C ASP A 39 -26.93 29.71 2.73
N PRO A 40 -26.42 30.92 3.00
CA PRO A 40 -25.03 31.27 2.76
C PRO A 40 -24.04 30.47 3.65
N GLN A 41 -24.48 30.13 4.89
CA GLN A 41 -23.61 29.43 5.82
C GLN A 41 -23.36 27.98 5.39
N ARG A 42 -24.41 27.28 4.96
CA ARG A 42 -24.28 25.95 4.42
C ARG A 42 -23.43 25.94 3.15
N SER A 43 -23.66 26.88 2.25
CA SER A 43 -22.92 27.03 1.00
C SER A 43 -21.43 27.30 1.25
N LEU A 44 -21.12 28.18 2.22
CA LEU A 44 -19.74 28.42 2.66
C LEU A 44 -19.10 27.17 3.26
N PHE A 45 -19.81 26.47 4.14
CA PHE A 45 -19.29 25.21 4.73
C PHE A 45 -18.92 24.21 3.65
N VAL A 46 -19.82 23.95 2.69
CA VAL A 46 -19.61 23.00 1.60
C VAL A 46 -18.45 23.46 0.71
N ALA A 47 -18.48 24.71 0.23
CA ALA A 47 -17.46 25.22 -0.68
C ALA A 47 -16.06 25.18 -0.04
N PHE A 48 -15.92 25.61 1.21
CA PHE A 48 -14.62 25.63 1.89
C PHE A 48 -14.17 24.24 2.34
N SER A 49 -15.07 23.29 2.60
CA SER A 49 -14.71 21.89 2.80
C SER A 49 -14.17 21.25 1.52
N VAL A 50 -14.77 21.56 0.34
CA VAL A 50 -14.26 21.11 -0.95
C VAL A 50 -12.90 21.71 -1.26
N LEU A 51 -12.74 23.03 -1.04
CA LEU A 51 -11.46 23.70 -1.21
C LEU A 51 -10.38 23.15 -0.27
N PHE A 52 -10.73 22.87 0.99
CA PHE A 52 -9.85 22.21 1.94
C PHE A 52 -9.31 20.88 1.38
N VAL A 53 -10.20 20.00 0.91
CA VAL A 53 -9.81 18.71 0.31
C VAL A 53 -9.01 18.94 -0.98
N GLY A 54 -9.44 19.81 -1.85
CA GLY A 54 -8.75 20.13 -3.11
C GLY A 54 -7.31 20.62 -2.89
N LEU A 55 -7.12 21.53 -1.94
CA LEU A 55 -5.81 22.08 -1.61
C LEU A 55 -4.93 21.06 -0.89
N THR A 56 -5.46 20.38 0.13
CA THR A 56 -4.63 19.50 0.97
C THR A 56 -4.44 18.14 0.33
N VAL A 57 -5.51 17.45 -0.08
CA VAL A 57 -5.43 16.12 -0.71
C VAL A 57 -4.93 16.24 -2.15
N GLY A 58 -5.53 17.10 -2.96
CA GLY A 58 -5.17 17.24 -4.37
C GLY A 58 -3.77 17.83 -4.55
N TRP A 59 -3.64 19.11 -4.27
CA TRP A 59 -2.39 19.82 -4.50
C TRP A 59 -1.28 19.42 -3.53
N GLY A 60 -1.59 19.25 -2.24
CA GLY A 60 -0.63 18.81 -1.23
C GLY A 60 0.02 17.47 -1.57
N SER A 61 -0.75 16.49 -2.07
CA SER A 61 -0.20 15.19 -2.50
C SER A 61 0.77 15.33 -3.68
N LEU A 62 0.47 16.20 -4.64
CA LEU A 62 1.38 16.48 -5.75
C LEU A 62 2.69 17.11 -5.26
N LEU A 63 2.63 18.05 -4.31
CA LEU A 63 3.79 18.68 -3.72
C LEU A 63 4.66 17.68 -2.96
N VAL A 64 4.07 16.79 -2.18
CA VAL A 64 4.78 15.74 -1.44
C VAL A 64 5.53 14.80 -2.38
N VAL A 65 4.90 14.36 -3.46
CA VAL A 65 5.53 13.46 -4.44
C VAL A 65 6.59 14.19 -5.26
N SER A 66 6.31 15.42 -5.71
CA SER A 66 7.26 16.21 -6.52
C SER A 66 8.50 16.62 -5.74
N SER A 67 8.38 16.88 -4.44
CA SER A 67 9.51 17.22 -3.57
C SER A 67 10.64 16.18 -3.65
N ILE A 68 10.30 14.89 -3.49
CA ILE A 68 11.28 13.81 -3.58
C ILE A 68 11.82 13.68 -5.02
N ASN A 69 10.94 13.79 -6.02
CA ASN A 69 11.33 13.66 -7.42
C ASN A 69 12.33 14.75 -7.84
N ASN A 70 12.07 15.99 -7.42
CA ASN A 70 12.94 17.12 -7.73
C ASN A 70 14.33 16.95 -7.08
N GLU A 71 14.37 16.56 -5.79
CA GLU A 71 15.64 16.32 -5.10
C GLU A 71 16.47 15.20 -5.73
N VAL A 72 15.81 14.15 -6.23
CA VAL A 72 16.49 13.07 -6.96
C VAL A 72 16.99 13.55 -8.31
N SER A 73 16.18 14.32 -9.07
CA SER A 73 16.57 14.83 -10.40
C SER A 73 17.69 15.87 -10.33
N GLU A 74 17.69 16.69 -9.28
CA GLU A 74 18.72 17.72 -9.01
C GLU A 74 19.97 17.15 -8.31
N ARG A 75 19.99 15.84 -8.01
CA ARG A 75 21.07 15.14 -7.30
C ARG A 75 21.34 15.67 -5.88
N THR A 76 20.41 16.41 -5.31
CA THR A 76 20.51 16.91 -3.94
C THR A 76 20.17 15.85 -2.90
N TRP A 77 19.43 14.78 -3.32
CA TRP A 77 19.07 13.65 -2.47
C TRP A 77 20.28 12.96 -1.84
N ASP A 78 21.36 12.73 -2.61
CA ASP A 78 22.56 12.07 -2.09
C ASP A 78 23.28 12.91 -1.03
N GLN A 79 23.27 14.24 -1.18
CA GLN A 79 23.83 15.15 -0.16
C GLN A 79 23.01 15.11 1.14
N GLN A 80 21.68 15.04 1.02
CA GLN A 80 20.80 14.93 2.19
C GLN A 80 20.96 13.59 2.94
N ARG A 81 21.23 12.50 2.23
CA ARG A 81 21.54 11.19 2.84
C ARG A 81 22.81 11.22 3.70
N LEU A 82 23.74 12.12 3.43
CA LEU A 82 24.95 12.33 4.21
C LEU A 82 24.73 13.26 5.41
N SER A 83 23.54 13.85 5.56
CA SER A 83 23.24 14.68 6.71
C SER A 83 23.13 13.85 7.99
N ALA A 84 23.46 14.45 9.12
CA ALA A 84 23.38 13.80 10.44
C ALA A 84 21.94 13.71 11.00
N LEU A 85 20.90 13.91 10.15
CA LEU A 85 19.51 13.88 10.57
C LEU A 85 19.03 12.45 10.81
N SER A 86 18.21 12.25 11.85
CA SER A 86 17.55 10.97 12.06
C SER A 86 16.51 10.69 10.97
N PRO A 87 16.19 9.40 10.69
CA PRO A 87 15.13 9.06 9.73
C PRO A 87 13.79 9.72 10.05
N TRP A 88 13.49 9.89 11.33
CA TRP A 88 12.24 10.52 11.77
C TRP A 88 12.26 12.03 11.53
N ASP A 89 13.35 12.70 11.85
CA ASP A 89 13.48 14.14 11.62
C ASP A 89 13.38 14.50 10.13
N MET A 90 14.04 13.71 9.28
CA MET A 90 13.96 13.91 7.84
C MET A 90 12.56 13.60 7.29
N ALA A 91 11.93 12.50 7.72
CA ALA A 91 10.58 12.13 7.31
C ALA A 91 9.55 13.20 7.70
N TRP A 92 9.60 13.64 8.97
CA TRP A 92 8.70 14.66 9.51
C TRP A 92 8.91 16.03 8.81
N GLY A 93 10.16 16.43 8.65
CA GLY A 93 10.50 17.70 8.00
C GLY A 93 10.01 17.76 6.56
N LYS A 94 10.11 16.65 5.81
CA LYS A 94 9.61 16.57 4.43
C LYS A 94 8.09 16.45 4.37
N LEU A 95 7.50 15.62 5.21
CA LEU A 95 6.04 15.38 5.20
C LEU A 95 5.24 16.67 5.35
N PHE A 96 5.62 17.51 6.30
CA PHE A 96 4.92 18.77 6.58
C PHE A 96 5.52 19.95 5.83
N GLY A 97 6.83 19.94 5.58
CA GLY A 97 7.52 21.05 4.93
C GLY A 97 7.20 21.15 3.44
N SER A 98 7.19 20.04 2.71
CA SER A 98 6.95 20.07 1.26
C SER A 98 5.53 20.50 0.87
N ALA A 99 4.54 20.22 1.72
CA ALA A 99 3.15 20.61 1.50
C ALA A 99 2.71 21.82 2.33
N ALA A 100 3.66 22.56 2.93
CA ALA A 100 3.35 23.64 3.87
C ALA A 100 2.40 24.69 3.31
N TYR A 101 2.58 25.08 2.04
CA TYR A 101 1.71 26.05 1.40
C TYR A 101 0.30 25.53 1.13
N ALA A 102 0.16 24.27 0.74
CA ALA A 102 -1.15 23.63 0.59
C ALA A 102 -1.88 23.51 1.95
N TRP A 103 -1.15 23.18 3.02
CA TRP A 103 -1.69 23.16 4.38
C TRP A 103 -2.07 24.55 4.89
N TYR A 104 -1.31 25.58 4.55
CA TYR A 104 -1.67 26.95 4.89
C TYR A 104 -3.02 27.34 4.29
N GLY A 105 -3.21 27.11 2.97
CA GLY A 105 -4.51 27.33 2.31
C GLY A 105 -5.61 26.43 2.90
N GLY A 106 -5.31 25.17 3.16
CA GLY A 106 -6.24 24.24 3.78
C GLY A 106 -6.69 24.66 5.19
N LEU A 107 -5.77 25.13 6.02
CA LEU A 107 -6.11 25.64 7.38
C LEU A 107 -7.02 26.87 7.31
N LEU A 108 -6.80 27.78 6.37
CA LEU A 108 -7.70 28.92 6.15
C LEU A 108 -9.09 28.45 5.72
N CYS A 109 -9.16 27.48 4.80
CA CYS A 109 -10.43 26.89 4.40
C CYS A 109 -11.15 26.19 5.56
N ALA A 110 -10.42 25.41 6.35
CA ALA A 110 -10.98 24.74 7.52
C ALA A 110 -11.51 25.75 8.55
N LEU A 111 -10.80 26.84 8.78
CA LEU A 111 -11.25 27.92 9.68
C LEU A 111 -12.60 28.50 9.21
N VAL A 112 -12.71 28.87 7.94
CA VAL A 112 -13.97 29.39 7.38
C VAL A 112 -15.10 28.35 7.47
N ALA A 113 -14.80 27.08 7.16
CA ALA A 113 -15.78 25.99 7.27
C ALA A 113 -16.26 25.80 8.71
N VAL A 114 -15.36 25.81 9.70
CA VAL A 114 -15.72 25.71 11.12
C VAL A 114 -16.60 26.91 11.55
N VAL A 115 -16.23 28.13 11.17
CA VAL A 115 -17.04 29.33 11.47
C VAL A 115 -18.43 29.22 10.83
N ALA A 116 -18.51 28.79 9.59
CA ALA A 116 -19.78 28.57 8.91
C ALA A 116 -20.62 27.44 9.52
N ALA A 117 -19.99 26.47 10.19
CA ALA A 117 -20.68 25.38 10.86
C ALA A 117 -21.27 25.78 12.22
N LEU A 118 -20.79 26.87 12.88
CA LEU A 118 -21.20 27.27 14.25
C LEU A 118 -22.70 27.46 14.41
N SER A 119 -23.39 27.91 13.38
CA SER A 119 -24.84 28.19 13.41
C SER A 119 -25.71 26.95 13.11
N GLY A 120 -25.10 25.82 12.77
CA GLY A 120 -25.83 24.63 12.35
C GLY A 120 -26.08 23.62 13.48
N PRO A 121 -27.17 22.84 13.41
CA PRO A 121 -27.55 21.87 14.45
C PRO A 121 -26.55 20.70 14.57
N VAL A 122 -25.71 20.43 13.58
CA VAL A 122 -24.77 19.30 13.52
C VAL A 122 -23.30 19.74 13.57
N PHE A 123 -23.01 20.80 14.31
CA PHE A 123 -21.69 21.40 14.42
C PHE A 123 -20.57 20.36 14.72
N TRP A 124 -20.79 19.53 15.75
CA TRP A 124 -19.77 18.54 16.15
C TRP A 124 -19.47 17.50 15.07
N SER A 125 -20.51 17.00 14.40
CA SER A 125 -20.31 16.05 13.29
C SER A 125 -19.52 16.68 12.16
N ARG A 126 -19.84 17.92 11.75
CA ARG A 126 -19.09 18.68 10.75
C ARG A 126 -17.62 18.88 11.12
N CYS A 127 -17.34 19.22 12.36
CA CYS A 127 -15.96 19.34 12.87
C CYS A 127 -15.21 18.01 12.84
N VAL A 128 -15.86 16.92 13.22
CA VAL A 128 -15.26 15.57 13.16
C VAL A 128 -14.95 15.20 11.70
N TRP A 129 -15.82 15.47 10.75
CA TRP A 129 -15.54 15.20 9.32
C TRP A 129 -14.38 16.04 8.76
N LEU A 130 -14.24 17.31 9.15
CA LEU A 130 -13.06 18.11 8.79
C LEU A 130 -11.79 17.51 9.40
N LEU A 131 -11.85 17.02 10.63
CA LEU A 131 -10.73 16.34 11.28
C LEU A 131 -10.38 15.02 10.59
N VAL A 132 -11.38 14.22 10.18
CA VAL A 132 -11.18 13.02 9.36
C VAL A 132 -10.45 13.37 8.06
N GLY A 133 -10.86 14.44 7.40
CA GLY A 133 -10.20 14.96 6.19
C GLY A 133 -8.75 15.36 6.45
N ALA A 134 -8.48 16.07 7.55
CA ALA A 134 -7.11 16.48 7.91
C ALA A 134 -6.22 15.28 8.23
N VAL A 135 -6.66 14.38 9.12
CA VAL A 135 -5.92 13.16 9.51
C VAL A 135 -5.72 12.23 8.32
N GLY A 136 -6.77 12.02 7.52
CA GLY A 136 -6.71 11.20 6.30
C GLY A 136 -5.74 11.76 5.27
N THR A 137 -5.67 13.09 5.12
CA THR A 137 -4.69 13.75 4.25
C THR A 137 -3.26 13.51 4.71
N VAL A 138 -2.96 13.68 6.00
CA VAL A 138 -1.62 13.40 6.53
C VAL A 138 -1.27 11.92 6.35
N ALA A 139 -2.23 11.01 6.58
CA ALA A 139 -2.05 9.58 6.31
C ALA A 139 -1.70 9.33 4.85
N LEU A 140 -2.46 9.90 3.91
CA LEU A 140 -2.22 9.78 2.47
C LEU A 140 -0.84 10.31 2.08
N HIS A 141 -0.45 11.49 2.58
CA HIS A 141 0.89 12.06 2.32
C HIS A 141 2.00 11.14 2.83
N ALA A 142 1.84 10.54 4.04
CA ALA A 142 2.81 9.59 4.57
C ALA A 142 2.93 8.33 3.71
N TRP A 143 1.81 7.76 3.23
CA TRP A 143 1.79 6.61 2.33
C TRP A 143 2.39 6.92 0.96
N LEU A 144 2.08 8.07 0.37
CA LEU A 144 2.63 8.50 -0.91
C LEU A 144 4.14 8.70 -0.83
N MET A 145 4.62 9.37 0.22
CA MET A 145 6.05 9.59 0.46
C MET A 145 6.77 8.26 0.70
N ALA A 146 6.23 7.37 1.54
CA ALA A 146 6.78 6.05 1.81
C ALA A 146 6.87 5.21 0.53
N SER A 147 5.81 5.17 -0.26
CA SER A 147 5.75 4.49 -1.55
C SER A 147 6.80 5.03 -2.52
N ARG A 148 6.95 6.36 -2.58
CA ARG A 148 7.93 6.99 -3.47
C ARG A 148 9.36 6.67 -3.05
N LEU A 149 9.68 6.78 -1.76
CA LEU A 149 10.99 6.39 -1.23
C LEU A 149 11.31 4.92 -1.50
N HIS A 150 10.31 4.05 -1.42
CA HIS A 150 10.48 2.62 -1.67
C HIS A 150 10.83 2.31 -3.14
N THR A 151 10.30 3.10 -4.08
CA THR A 151 10.55 2.94 -5.52
C THR A 151 11.86 3.57 -6.01
N LEU A 152 12.55 4.38 -5.22
CA LEU A 152 13.83 4.99 -5.61
C LEU A 152 14.96 3.97 -5.84
N ASP A 153 14.89 2.80 -5.21
CA ASP A 153 15.86 1.71 -5.39
C ASP A 153 15.76 1.02 -6.77
N ILE A 154 14.64 1.22 -7.47
CA ILE A 154 14.40 0.61 -8.77
C ILE A 154 14.94 1.57 -9.85
N ARG A 155 16.15 1.29 -10.35
CA ARG A 155 16.83 2.04 -11.41
C ARG A 155 16.03 2.13 -12.72
N SER A 156 14.95 2.87 -12.77
CA SER A 156 14.34 3.31 -14.03
C SER A 156 13.72 4.71 -13.89
N GLU A 157 14.53 5.74 -14.03
CA GLU A 157 14.13 7.14 -13.90
C GLU A 157 12.97 7.57 -14.81
N LYS A 158 12.76 6.93 -15.96
CA LYS A 158 11.71 7.32 -16.91
C LYS A 158 10.36 6.62 -16.72
N ALA A 159 10.35 5.34 -16.32
CA ALA A 159 9.09 4.60 -16.13
C ALA A 159 8.40 4.93 -14.79
N SER A 160 9.17 5.27 -13.76
CA SER A 160 8.64 5.58 -12.44
C SER A 160 7.90 6.94 -12.41
N GLY A 161 8.30 7.91 -13.24
CA GLY A 161 7.66 9.23 -13.30
C GLY A 161 6.22 9.19 -13.82
N MET A 162 5.91 8.37 -14.82
CA MET A 162 4.56 8.24 -15.37
C MET A 162 3.67 7.35 -14.48
N ALA A 163 4.18 6.21 -14.02
CA ALA A 163 3.45 5.33 -13.10
C ALA A 163 3.14 6.02 -11.77
N GLY A 164 4.08 6.80 -11.22
CA GLY A 164 3.85 7.59 -10.01
C GLY A 164 2.82 8.70 -10.20
N ARG A 165 2.80 9.36 -11.37
CA ARG A 165 1.76 10.37 -11.71
C ARG A 165 0.40 9.73 -11.88
N LEU A 166 0.31 8.60 -12.62
CA LEU A 166 -0.95 7.87 -12.80
C LEU A 166 -1.47 7.33 -11.48
N PHE A 167 -0.59 6.82 -10.61
CA PHE A 167 -0.97 6.38 -9.26
C PHE A 167 -1.42 7.56 -8.38
N GLY A 168 -0.76 8.71 -8.46
CA GLY A 168 -1.19 9.93 -7.78
C GLY A 168 -2.56 10.41 -8.28
N VAL A 169 -2.79 10.42 -9.60
CA VAL A 169 -4.10 10.75 -10.20
C VAL A 169 -5.16 9.73 -9.77
N PHE A 170 -4.85 8.44 -9.76
CA PHE A 170 -5.76 7.39 -9.29
C PHE A 170 -6.14 7.61 -7.82
N LEU A 171 -5.17 7.91 -6.94
CA LEU A 171 -5.46 8.21 -5.53
C LEU A 171 -6.30 9.48 -5.37
N VAL A 172 -6.05 10.52 -6.15
CA VAL A 172 -6.89 11.72 -6.15
C VAL A 172 -8.31 11.38 -6.61
N LEU A 173 -8.46 10.56 -7.66
CA LEU A 173 -9.78 10.09 -8.12
C LEU A 173 -10.50 9.26 -7.05
N GLN A 174 -9.78 8.47 -6.24
CA GLN A 174 -10.36 7.73 -5.11
C GLN A 174 -10.86 8.63 -3.98
N THR A 175 -10.42 9.89 -3.93
CA THR A 175 -10.97 10.87 -2.98
C THR A 175 -12.29 11.49 -3.42
N LEU A 176 -12.66 11.39 -4.71
CA LEU A 176 -13.93 11.89 -5.23
C LEU A 176 -15.16 11.29 -4.52
N PRO A 177 -15.23 9.97 -4.22
CA PRO A 177 -16.33 9.42 -3.43
C PRO A 177 -16.42 10.01 -2.03
N VAL A 178 -15.27 10.29 -1.39
CA VAL A 178 -15.23 10.93 -0.06
C VAL A 178 -15.72 12.38 -0.16
N ILE A 179 -15.28 13.10 -1.19
CA ILE A 179 -15.77 14.46 -1.48
C ILE A 179 -17.28 14.42 -1.73
N PHE A 180 -17.76 13.47 -2.56
CA PHE A 180 -19.18 13.30 -2.84
C PHE A 180 -19.98 12.93 -1.58
N MET A 181 -19.40 12.13 -0.69
CA MET A 181 -20.01 11.76 0.60
C MET A 181 -20.09 12.95 1.55
N VAL A 182 -19.08 13.83 1.56
CA VAL A 182 -19.07 15.11 2.32
C VAL A 182 -20.04 16.12 1.71
N LEU A 183 -20.19 16.13 0.38
CA LEU A 183 -21.13 17.00 -0.35
C LEU A 183 -22.58 16.53 -0.21
N ARG A 184 -22.79 15.22 0.00
CA ARG A 184 -24.12 14.65 0.19
C ARG A 184 -24.59 14.94 1.60
N ASP A 185 -25.28 16.07 1.71
CA ASP A 185 -25.93 16.65 2.87
C ASP A 185 -25.77 15.88 4.23
N PRO A 186 -24.81 16.27 5.06
CA PRO A 186 -24.70 15.73 6.41
C PRO A 186 -25.73 16.32 7.39
N SER A 187 -26.64 17.18 6.90
CA SER A 187 -27.57 17.98 7.74
C SER A 187 -28.83 17.24 8.18
N SER A 188 -29.04 15.99 7.79
CA SER A 188 -30.11 15.17 8.39
C SER A 188 -29.58 14.42 9.62
N PRO A 189 -29.98 14.78 10.84
CA PRO A 189 -29.58 14.13 12.08
C PRO A 189 -29.85 12.61 12.08
N ASP A 190 -30.88 12.18 11.32
CA ASP A 190 -31.29 10.80 11.17
C ASP A 190 -30.41 9.97 10.22
N ARG A 191 -29.39 10.56 9.60
CA ARG A 191 -28.51 9.92 8.62
C ARG A 191 -27.04 9.76 9.03
N GLU A 192 -26.65 10.07 10.23
CA GLU A 192 -25.46 9.48 10.81
C GLU A 192 -25.72 8.00 11.05
N GLY A 193 -25.73 7.23 9.94
CA GLY A 193 -25.85 5.79 10.03
C GLY A 193 -24.79 5.25 10.98
N LEU A 194 -25.16 4.32 11.83
CA LEU A 194 -24.20 3.56 12.60
C LEU A 194 -23.29 2.84 11.59
N GLY A 195 -22.01 3.10 11.66
CA GLY A 195 -21.06 2.38 10.82
C GLY A 195 -20.99 0.92 11.23
N SER A 196 -20.60 0.07 10.32
CA SER A 196 -20.49 -1.37 10.54
C SER A 196 -19.06 -1.86 10.80
N TRP A 197 -18.10 -0.96 10.99
CA TRP A 197 -16.70 -1.35 11.21
C TRP A 197 -16.57 -2.13 12.52
N TRP A 198 -16.14 -3.37 12.43
CA TRP A 198 -16.13 -4.35 13.53
C TRP A 198 -17.48 -4.57 14.22
N GLY A 199 -18.59 -4.18 13.60
CA GLY A 199 -19.91 -4.23 14.25
C GLY A 199 -20.09 -3.24 15.41
N TRP A 200 -19.18 -2.29 15.57
CA TRP A 200 -19.29 -1.27 16.60
C TRP A 200 -20.40 -0.27 16.24
N GLY A 201 -21.37 -0.13 17.12
CA GLY A 201 -22.50 0.80 16.94
C GLY A 201 -22.09 2.26 17.17
N LEU A 202 -20.99 2.73 16.58
CA LEU A 202 -20.51 4.11 16.70
C LEU A 202 -20.98 4.95 15.50
N PRO A 203 -21.15 6.27 15.66
CA PRO A 203 -21.39 7.17 14.55
C PRO A 203 -20.34 7.03 13.44
N LEU A 204 -20.75 7.08 12.18
CA LEU A 204 -19.88 6.89 11.02
C LEU A 204 -18.69 7.85 11.02
N SER A 205 -18.89 9.10 11.46
CA SER A 205 -17.83 10.11 11.60
C SER A 205 -16.72 9.68 12.56
N ILE A 206 -17.08 9.12 13.72
CA ILE A 206 -16.13 8.64 14.73
C ILE A 206 -15.39 7.41 14.24
N GLN A 207 -16.10 6.45 13.61
CA GLN A 207 -15.45 5.27 13.02
C GLN A 207 -14.46 5.66 11.93
N SER A 208 -14.85 6.59 11.05
CA SER A 208 -13.97 7.13 10.01
C SER A 208 -12.72 7.80 10.59
N LEU A 209 -12.86 8.52 11.71
CA LEU A 209 -11.73 9.12 12.41
C LEU A 209 -10.79 8.05 12.99
N LEU A 210 -11.31 7.01 13.62
CA LEU A 210 -10.51 5.91 14.14
C LEU A 210 -9.74 5.19 13.03
N VAL A 211 -10.39 4.89 11.92
CA VAL A 211 -9.75 4.29 10.73
C VAL A 211 -8.68 5.22 10.17
N ALA A 212 -8.96 6.53 10.04
CA ALA A 212 -7.98 7.50 9.55
C ALA A 212 -6.75 7.59 10.47
N LEU A 213 -6.94 7.57 11.80
CA LEU A 213 -5.83 7.57 12.77
C LEU A 213 -4.98 6.28 12.68
N LEU A 214 -5.62 5.12 12.49
CA LEU A 214 -4.90 3.86 12.29
C LEU A 214 -4.11 3.88 10.98
N LEU A 215 -4.72 4.33 9.89
CA LEU A 215 -4.03 4.47 8.59
C LEU A 215 -2.88 5.48 8.68
N LEU A 216 -3.04 6.56 9.45
CA LEU A 216 -1.96 7.51 9.74
C LEU A 216 -0.81 6.83 10.49
N ALA A 217 -1.10 6.09 11.57
CA ALA A 217 -0.08 5.39 12.33
C ALA A 217 0.70 4.39 11.45
N LEU A 218 0.00 3.60 10.63
CA LEU A 218 0.61 2.68 9.69
C LEU A 218 1.41 3.41 8.60
N GLY A 219 0.90 4.53 8.07
CA GLY A 219 1.58 5.37 7.08
C GLY A 219 2.87 5.98 7.63
N LEU A 220 2.83 6.49 8.86
CA LEU A 220 4.02 7.03 9.54
C LEU A 220 5.06 5.94 9.81
N LEU A 221 4.63 4.74 10.22
CA LEU A 221 5.52 3.58 10.38
C LEU A 221 6.19 3.20 9.05
N ALA A 222 5.42 3.13 7.96
CA ALA A 222 5.92 2.84 6.62
C ALA A 222 6.89 3.92 6.14
N LEU A 223 6.57 5.20 6.37
CA LEU A 223 7.41 6.34 6.01
C LEU A 223 8.73 6.33 6.79
N TRP A 224 8.68 6.18 8.11
CA TRP A 224 9.86 6.09 8.96
C TRP A 224 10.79 4.96 8.52
N ARG A 225 10.23 3.78 8.26
CA ARG A 225 10.99 2.62 7.80
C ARG A 225 11.62 2.88 6.43
N SER A 226 10.86 3.42 5.47
CA SER A 226 11.35 3.70 4.12
C SER A 226 12.44 4.77 4.13
N MET A 227 12.30 5.80 4.95
CA MET A 227 13.33 6.82 5.15
C MET A 227 14.59 6.21 5.78
N GLY A 228 14.46 5.35 6.80
CA GLY A 228 15.58 4.65 7.41
C GLY A 228 16.36 3.78 6.42
N LYS A 229 15.65 3.11 5.49
CA LYS A 229 16.28 2.34 4.41
C LYS A 229 17.08 3.25 3.48
N GLN A 230 16.52 4.39 3.08
CA GLN A 230 17.18 5.37 2.22
C GLN A 230 18.41 6.01 2.87
N LEU A 231 18.39 6.23 4.17
CA LEU A 231 19.52 6.76 4.94
C LEU A 231 20.54 5.67 5.36
N MET A 232 20.44 4.46 4.80
CA MET A 232 21.30 3.31 5.12
C MET A 232 21.31 2.94 6.61
N VAL A 233 20.28 3.30 7.35
CA VAL A 233 20.09 2.84 8.73
C VAL A 233 19.59 1.39 8.70
N ARG A 234 19.99 0.61 9.71
CA ARG A 234 19.65 -0.83 9.80
C ARG A 234 18.15 -1.06 9.65
N GLY A 235 17.78 -1.98 8.76
CA GLY A 235 16.40 -2.33 8.50
C GLY A 235 15.71 -2.97 9.73
N VAL A 236 14.40 -2.73 9.86
CA VAL A 236 13.53 -3.27 10.92
C VAL A 236 12.41 -4.10 10.28
N PRO A 237 12.62 -5.40 10.06
CA PRO A 237 11.64 -6.27 9.37
C PRO A 237 10.32 -6.40 10.12
N TRP A 238 10.31 -6.29 11.46
CA TRP A 238 9.09 -6.33 12.27
C TRP A 238 8.10 -5.19 11.91
N ALA A 239 8.62 -4.02 11.52
CA ALA A 239 7.78 -2.89 11.14
C ALA A 239 6.94 -3.19 9.88
N TRP A 240 7.49 -3.99 8.96
CA TRP A 240 6.75 -4.46 7.79
C TRP A 240 5.64 -5.46 8.20
N ALA A 241 5.98 -6.46 9.01
CA ALA A 241 5.02 -7.43 9.50
C ALA A 241 3.86 -6.76 10.25
N LEU A 242 4.18 -5.80 11.13
CA LEU A 242 3.17 -5.03 11.85
C LEU A 242 2.30 -4.20 10.87
N GLY A 243 2.90 -3.60 9.85
CA GLY A 243 2.18 -2.85 8.82
C GLY A 243 1.19 -3.72 8.04
N VAL A 244 1.61 -4.92 7.63
CA VAL A 244 0.77 -5.88 6.91
C VAL A 244 -0.40 -6.37 7.78
N LEU A 245 -0.10 -6.78 9.02
CA LEU A 245 -1.13 -7.24 9.95
C LEU A 245 -2.10 -6.11 10.35
N GLY A 246 -1.56 -4.92 10.61
CA GLY A 246 -2.38 -3.75 10.95
C GLY A 246 -3.31 -3.34 9.81
N LEU A 247 -2.81 -3.32 8.57
CA LEU A 247 -3.64 -3.04 7.40
C LEU A 247 -4.72 -4.10 7.21
N GLY A 248 -4.36 -5.38 7.33
CA GLY A 248 -5.32 -6.49 7.24
C GLY A 248 -6.39 -6.41 8.33
N TRP A 249 -6.02 -6.02 9.54
CA TRP A 249 -6.96 -5.83 10.65
C TRP A 249 -7.95 -4.67 10.38
N VAL A 250 -7.47 -3.56 9.83
CA VAL A 250 -8.34 -2.45 9.42
C VAL A 250 -9.33 -2.89 8.35
N ILE A 251 -8.87 -3.64 7.35
CA ILE A 251 -9.70 -4.15 6.25
C ILE A 251 -10.73 -5.16 6.79
N ALA A 252 -10.33 -6.04 7.69
CA ALA A 252 -11.21 -7.06 8.27
C ALA A 252 -12.45 -6.47 8.96
N GLY A 253 -12.30 -5.28 9.56
CA GLY A 253 -13.42 -4.58 10.18
C GLY A 253 -14.54 -4.16 9.21
N PHE A 254 -14.25 -4.06 7.91
CA PHE A 254 -15.23 -3.72 6.87
C PHE A 254 -15.87 -4.93 6.18
N MET A 255 -15.46 -6.14 6.55
CA MET A 255 -16.06 -7.35 5.98
C MET A 255 -17.51 -7.53 6.43
N PRO A 256 -18.38 -8.12 5.60
CA PRO A 256 -19.69 -8.55 6.03
C PRO A 256 -19.54 -9.53 7.21
N ALA A 257 -20.29 -9.32 8.27
CA ALA A 257 -20.18 -10.08 9.52
C ALA A 257 -18.72 -10.12 10.08
N PRO A 258 -18.14 -8.97 10.45
CA PRO A 258 -16.80 -8.92 10.99
C PRO A 258 -16.74 -9.71 12.30
N GLY A 259 -15.72 -10.56 12.44
CA GLY A 259 -15.55 -11.42 13.60
C GLY A 259 -14.09 -11.72 13.87
N TRP A 260 -13.72 -12.06 15.10
CA TRP A 260 -12.39 -12.41 15.54
C TRP A 260 -11.94 -13.82 15.10
N GLY A 261 -12.82 -14.57 14.44
CA GLY A 261 -12.58 -15.92 13.94
C GLY A 261 -12.04 -15.95 12.50
N ALA A 262 -12.60 -16.86 11.72
CA ALA A 262 -12.22 -17.14 10.34
C ALA A 262 -12.17 -15.92 9.41
N PRO A 263 -13.15 -14.97 9.41
CA PRO A 263 -13.11 -13.81 8.52
C PRO A 263 -11.87 -12.92 8.74
N LEU A 264 -11.42 -12.75 10.00
CA LEU A 264 -10.21 -12.04 10.32
C LEU A 264 -8.98 -12.73 9.71
N TRP A 265 -8.81 -14.02 9.98
CA TRP A 265 -7.63 -14.76 9.53
C TRP A 265 -7.55 -14.83 8.01
N MET A 266 -8.69 -14.99 7.33
CA MET A 266 -8.77 -14.95 5.87
C MET A 266 -8.34 -13.58 5.33
N THR A 267 -8.85 -12.49 5.90
CA THR A 267 -8.50 -11.14 5.47
C THR A 267 -7.02 -10.82 5.71
N LEU A 268 -6.47 -11.23 6.85
CA LEU A 268 -5.05 -11.11 7.14
C LEU A 268 -4.20 -11.90 6.14
N ALA A 269 -4.60 -13.13 5.80
CA ALA A 269 -3.92 -13.94 4.79
C ALA A 269 -3.94 -13.28 3.40
N CYS A 270 -5.10 -12.80 2.94
CA CYS A 270 -5.24 -12.08 1.67
C CYS A 270 -4.36 -10.83 1.63
N THR A 271 -4.36 -10.03 2.71
CA THR A 271 -3.53 -8.82 2.82
C THR A 271 -2.05 -9.17 2.80
N ALA A 272 -1.64 -10.24 3.48
CA ALA A 272 -0.26 -10.71 3.49
C ALA A 272 0.18 -11.24 2.11
N LEU A 273 -0.69 -11.98 1.38
CA LEU A 273 -0.42 -12.41 0.00
C LEU A 273 -0.27 -11.21 -0.95
N ALA A 274 -1.17 -10.24 -0.89
CA ALA A 274 -1.06 -9.01 -1.67
C ALA A 274 0.23 -8.24 -1.36
N SER A 275 0.59 -8.15 -0.07
CA SER A 275 1.83 -7.52 0.39
C SER A 275 3.08 -8.28 -0.07
N THR A 276 2.99 -9.59 -0.31
CA THR A 276 4.08 -10.41 -0.87
C THR A 276 4.41 -9.96 -2.29
N TYR A 277 3.39 -9.76 -3.14
CA TYR A 277 3.60 -9.21 -4.48
C TYR A 277 4.11 -7.76 -4.42
N GLY A 278 3.55 -6.94 -3.52
CA GLY A 278 4.02 -5.58 -3.28
C GLY A 278 5.52 -5.54 -2.97
N ALA A 279 5.98 -6.35 -2.02
CA ALA A 279 7.40 -6.46 -1.65
C ALA A 279 8.24 -7.03 -2.81
N LEU A 280 7.76 -8.07 -3.49
CA LEU A 280 8.47 -8.72 -4.58
C LEU A 280 8.81 -7.74 -5.73
N PHE A 281 7.86 -6.89 -6.12
CA PHE A 281 8.02 -5.98 -7.24
C PHE A 281 8.65 -4.64 -6.87
N THR A 282 8.68 -4.27 -5.60
CA THR A 282 9.23 -2.99 -5.12
C THR A 282 10.60 -3.09 -4.47
N GLU A 283 11.08 -4.29 -4.16
CA GLU A 283 12.43 -4.50 -3.63
C GLU A 283 13.39 -5.06 -4.68
N SER A 284 14.66 -4.74 -4.52
CA SER A 284 15.72 -5.36 -5.31
C SER A 284 15.97 -6.79 -4.81
N ASN A 285 15.51 -7.79 -5.56
CA ASN A 285 15.68 -9.22 -5.25
C ASN A 285 16.79 -9.86 -6.12
N ASN A 286 17.88 -9.13 -6.32
CA ASN A 286 19.00 -9.60 -7.13
C ASN A 286 19.89 -10.59 -6.36
N ARG A 287 20.85 -11.16 -7.08
CA ARG A 287 21.78 -12.13 -6.54
C ARG A 287 22.58 -11.60 -5.33
N LEU A 288 23.00 -10.33 -5.35
CA LEU A 288 23.79 -9.73 -4.28
C LEU A 288 23.04 -9.71 -2.94
N VAL A 289 21.74 -9.42 -2.97
CA VAL A 289 20.87 -9.44 -1.78
C VAL A 289 20.88 -10.85 -1.16
N TRP A 290 20.66 -11.89 -1.96
CA TRP A 290 20.66 -13.25 -1.46
C TRP A 290 22.04 -13.73 -1.00
N GLN A 291 23.12 -13.32 -1.66
CA GLN A 291 24.48 -13.58 -1.21
C GLN A 291 24.75 -12.93 0.15
N ALA A 292 24.27 -11.69 0.37
CA ALA A 292 24.38 -11.02 1.67
C ALA A 292 23.60 -11.78 2.77
N VAL A 293 22.39 -12.28 2.48
CA VAL A 293 21.62 -13.11 3.41
C VAL A 293 22.37 -14.39 3.78
N LEU A 294 22.92 -15.09 2.78
CA LEU A 294 23.69 -16.31 2.99
C LEU A 294 24.99 -16.04 3.77
N TYR A 295 25.68 -14.96 3.48
CA TYR A 295 26.87 -14.53 4.23
C TYR A 295 26.52 -14.25 5.70
N HIS A 296 25.47 -13.48 5.97
CA HIS A 296 25.06 -13.21 7.33
C HIS A 296 24.58 -14.45 8.08
N ARG A 297 23.94 -15.41 7.37
CA ARG A 297 23.57 -16.69 7.95
C ARG A 297 24.80 -17.51 8.41
N ALA A 298 25.89 -17.44 7.66
CA ALA A 298 27.09 -18.20 7.97
C ALA A 298 27.99 -17.54 9.03
N TYR A 299 28.05 -16.20 9.05
CA TYR A 299 29.09 -15.46 9.80
C TYR A 299 28.55 -14.36 10.73
N SER A 300 27.23 -14.24 10.93
CA SER A 300 26.67 -13.13 11.70
C SER A 300 25.56 -13.57 12.65
N PRO A 301 25.26 -12.78 13.69
CA PRO A 301 24.11 -13.04 14.56
C PRO A 301 22.79 -13.05 13.77
N VAL A 302 21.82 -13.87 14.21
CA VAL A 302 20.49 -14.04 13.60
C VAL A 302 19.79 -12.70 13.29
N ARG A 303 19.99 -11.70 14.15
CA ARG A 303 19.45 -10.35 13.95
C ARG A 303 19.90 -9.73 12.61
N ARG A 304 21.13 -9.95 12.16
CA ARG A 304 21.62 -9.41 10.87
C ARG A 304 21.03 -10.16 9.68
N VAL A 305 20.76 -11.45 9.84
CA VAL A 305 20.06 -12.25 8.82
C VAL A 305 18.66 -11.67 8.58
N TRP A 306 17.91 -11.41 9.66
CA TRP A 306 16.58 -10.79 9.57
C TRP A 306 16.63 -9.41 8.94
N GLN A 307 17.65 -8.63 9.20
CA GLN A 307 17.80 -7.28 8.62
C GLN A 307 18.15 -7.29 7.13
N ALA A 308 18.83 -8.34 6.65
CA ALA A 308 19.20 -8.53 5.25
C ALA A 308 18.12 -9.24 4.43
N LEU A 309 17.16 -9.91 5.09
CA LEU A 309 16.14 -10.70 4.42
C LEU A 309 15.20 -9.77 3.62
N PRO A 310 14.92 -10.07 2.34
CA PRO A 310 13.84 -9.40 1.59
C PRO A 310 12.50 -9.53 2.33
N LEU A 311 11.57 -8.61 2.06
CA LEU A 311 10.29 -8.57 2.79
C LEU A 311 9.28 -9.60 2.31
N TRP A 312 9.35 -10.00 1.05
CA TRP A 312 8.38 -10.94 0.49
C TRP A 312 8.32 -12.28 1.21
N PRO A 313 9.44 -12.91 1.66
CA PRO A 313 9.36 -14.15 2.45
C PRO A 313 8.65 -13.95 3.80
N VAL A 314 8.81 -12.75 4.40
CA VAL A 314 8.14 -12.40 5.66
C VAL A 314 6.64 -12.32 5.45
N SER A 315 6.18 -11.62 4.41
CA SER A 315 4.76 -11.53 4.07
C SER A 315 4.17 -12.90 3.73
N TRP A 316 4.89 -13.70 2.94
CA TRP A 316 4.46 -15.04 2.56
C TRP A 316 4.33 -15.98 3.77
N ALA A 317 5.30 -15.94 4.69
CA ALA A 317 5.25 -16.71 5.93
C ALA A 317 4.08 -16.26 6.83
N LEU A 318 3.82 -14.94 6.93
CA LEU A 318 2.65 -14.42 7.63
C LEU A 318 1.35 -14.93 7.01
N ALA A 319 1.24 -14.93 5.67
CA ALA A 319 0.08 -15.48 4.99
C ALA A 319 -0.13 -16.96 5.34
N ALA A 320 0.94 -17.76 5.33
CA ALA A 320 0.88 -19.17 5.71
C ALA A 320 0.40 -19.35 7.16
N VAL A 321 0.94 -18.57 8.11
CA VAL A 321 0.49 -18.62 9.52
C VAL A 321 -1.00 -18.24 9.65
N CYS A 322 -1.42 -17.18 8.97
CA CYS A 322 -2.83 -16.75 8.98
C CYS A 322 -3.75 -17.80 8.36
N LEU A 323 -3.31 -18.50 7.30
CA LEU A 323 -4.08 -19.59 6.70
C LEU A 323 -4.18 -20.84 7.61
N VAL A 324 -3.12 -21.16 8.34
CA VAL A 324 -3.20 -22.22 9.38
C VAL A 324 -4.23 -21.82 10.43
N ALA A 325 -4.17 -20.59 10.94
CA ALA A 325 -5.14 -20.09 11.90
C ALA A 325 -6.59 -20.09 11.35
N TYR A 326 -6.75 -19.69 10.08
CA TYR A 326 -8.04 -19.79 9.38
C TYR A 326 -8.55 -21.22 9.34
N SER A 327 -7.71 -22.18 8.94
CA SER A 327 -8.07 -23.59 8.85
C SER A 327 -8.48 -24.21 10.20
N LEU A 328 -7.84 -23.77 11.28
CA LEU A 328 -8.16 -24.23 12.64
C LEU A 328 -9.48 -23.63 13.16
N THR A 329 -9.77 -22.38 12.83
CA THR A 329 -11.01 -21.71 13.26
C THR A 329 -12.23 -22.19 12.50
N GLU A 330 -12.11 -22.46 11.19
CA GLU A 330 -13.19 -23.03 10.37
C GLU A 330 -13.48 -24.49 10.74
N GLY A 331 -12.43 -25.29 10.98
CA GLY A 331 -12.60 -26.68 11.43
C GLY A 331 -13.38 -26.81 12.73
N ALA A 332 -13.37 -25.77 13.59
CA ALA A 332 -14.14 -25.75 14.83
C ALA A 332 -15.59 -25.25 14.65
N ALA A 333 -15.90 -24.52 13.56
CA ALA A 333 -17.20 -23.88 13.34
C ALA A 333 -18.13 -24.65 12.38
N SER A 334 -17.65 -25.72 11.72
CA SER A 334 -18.26 -26.29 10.52
C SER A 334 -19.15 -27.51 10.81
N GLU A 335 -20.31 -27.34 11.47
CA GLU A 335 -21.38 -28.31 11.30
C GLU A 335 -22.34 -27.97 10.12
N THR A 336 -22.29 -26.80 9.49
CA THR A 336 -23.33 -26.32 8.56
C THR A 336 -22.87 -25.87 7.17
N ALA A 337 -21.60 -25.84 6.81
CA ALA A 337 -21.15 -25.18 5.57
C ALA A 337 -20.42 -26.11 4.59
N ARG A 338 -21.12 -26.56 3.53
CA ARG A 338 -20.54 -27.26 2.36
C ARG A 338 -19.60 -26.37 1.50
N GLU A 339 -19.64 -25.05 1.66
CA GLU A 339 -18.85 -24.10 0.86
C GLU A 339 -17.44 -23.84 1.42
N VAL A 340 -17.20 -24.11 2.70
CA VAL A 340 -15.94 -23.81 3.41
C VAL A 340 -14.73 -24.59 2.91
N PRO A 341 -14.82 -25.90 2.60
CA PRO A 341 -13.65 -26.66 2.13
C PRO A 341 -13.10 -26.17 0.79
N ALA A 342 -13.96 -25.71 -0.12
CA ALA A 342 -13.55 -25.18 -1.42
C ALA A 342 -12.78 -23.86 -1.25
N LEU A 343 -13.27 -22.95 -0.41
CA LEU A 343 -12.60 -21.67 -0.13
C LEU A 343 -11.25 -21.88 0.56
N GLN A 344 -11.19 -22.78 1.53
CA GLN A 344 -9.94 -23.13 2.20
C GLN A 344 -8.90 -23.70 1.22
N GLY A 345 -9.30 -24.63 0.35
CA GLY A 345 -8.46 -25.18 -0.71
C GLY A 345 -7.96 -24.09 -1.67
N LEU A 346 -8.83 -23.17 -2.05
CA LEU A 346 -8.48 -22.03 -2.89
C LEU A 346 -7.43 -21.13 -2.24
N MET A 347 -7.55 -20.84 -0.96
CA MET A 347 -6.59 -19.98 -0.23
C MET A 347 -5.21 -20.65 -0.12
N TRP A 348 -5.15 -21.96 0.15
CA TRP A 348 -3.89 -22.71 0.13
C TRP A 348 -3.29 -22.75 -1.27
N MET A 349 -4.11 -22.93 -2.30
CA MET A 349 -3.66 -22.89 -3.69
C MET A 349 -3.10 -21.48 -4.04
N ALA A 350 -3.74 -20.40 -3.61
CA ALA A 350 -3.25 -19.03 -3.79
C ALA A 350 -1.89 -18.80 -3.12
N LEU A 351 -1.67 -19.37 -1.93
CA LEU A 351 -0.38 -19.32 -1.24
C LEU A 351 0.72 -20.00 -2.07
N LEU A 352 0.44 -21.18 -2.65
CA LEU A 352 1.39 -21.92 -3.48
C LEU A 352 1.64 -21.23 -4.82
N HIS A 353 0.60 -20.64 -5.44
CA HIS A 353 0.73 -19.80 -6.64
C HIS A 353 1.65 -18.61 -6.38
N THR A 354 1.46 -17.92 -5.25
CA THR A 354 2.32 -16.79 -4.88
C THR A 354 3.78 -17.24 -4.75
N LEU A 355 4.05 -18.41 -4.16
CA LEU A 355 5.41 -18.96 -4.06
C LEU A 355 6.00 -19.29 -5.44
N ARG A 356 5.22 -19.90 -6.34
CA ARG A 356 5.61 -20.14 -7.74
C ARG A 356 5.97 -18.85 -8.44
N ASP A 357 5.15 -17.82 -8.29
CA ASP A 357 5.31 -16.52 -8.96
C ASP A 357 6.56 -15.80 -8.44
N CYS A 358 6.84 -15.90 -7.14
CA CYS A 358 8.11 -15.47 -6.54
C CYS A 358 9.30 -16.19 -7.19
N GLY A 359 9.20 -17.50 -7.43
CA GLY A 359 10.22 -18.27 -8.11
C GLY A 359 10.44 -17.81 -9.56
N ILE A 360 9.37 -17.58 -10.32
CA ILE A 360 9.44 -17.05 -11.69
C ILE A 360 10.12 -15.68 -11.71
N TYR A 361 9.76 -14.80 -10.76
CA TYR A 361 10.43 -13.50 -10.63
C TYR A 361 11.93 -13.65 -10.37
N HIS A 362 12.33 -14.55 -9.45
CA HIS A 362 13.74 -14.77 -9.13
C HIS A 362 14.52 -15.36 -10.31
N PHE A 363 13.89 -16.21 -11.12
CA PHE A 363 14.50 -16.69 -12.36
C PHE A 363 14.96 -15.56 -13.27
N PHE A 364 14.17 -14.49 -13.40
CA PHE A 364 14.54 -13.31 -14.17
C PHE A 364 15.47 -12.36 -13.40
N ALA A 365 15.22 -12.14 -12.11
CA ALA A 365 15.98 -11.20 -11.27
C ALA A 365 17.42 -11.64 -11.01
N LEU A 366 17.69 -12.95 -10.98
CA LEU A 366 19.03 -13.51 -10.81
C LEU A 366 19.91 -13.39 -12.07
N ARG A 367 19.37 -12.95 -13.21
CA ARG A 367 20.12 -12.69 -14.42
C ARG A 367 20.71 -11.29 -14.38
N ASN A 368 22.04 -11.18 -14.33
CA ASN A 368 22.75 -9.90 -14.25
C ASN A 368 22.50 -8.93 -15.43
N THR A 369 22.00 -9.43 -16.56
CA THR A 369 21.75 -8.66 -17.78
C THR A 369 20.30 -8.20 -17.91
N ASN A 370 19.40 -8.66 -17.07
CA ASN A 370 17.97 -8.34 -17.21
C ASN A 370 17.64 -7.02 -16.53
N ARG A 371 17.32 -6.01 -17.32
CA ARG A 371 16.98 -4.66 -16.83
C ARG A 371 15.53 -4.51 -16.35
N LYS A 372 14.65 -5.48 -16.68
CA LYS A 372 13.21 -5.40 -16.38
C LYS A 372 12.64 -6.75 -15.92
N PRO A 373 13.08 -7.29 -14.76
CA PRO A 373 12.60 -8.58 -14.28
C PRO A 373 11.08 -8.57 -14.03
N THR A 374 10.52 -7.49 -13.52
CA THR A 374 9.09 -7.33 -13.27
C THR A 374 8.26 -7.48 -14.55
N ALA A 375 8.63 -6.80 -15.64
CA ALA A 375 7.89 -6.87 -16.90
C ALA A 375 7.94 -8.28 -17.51
N MET A 376 9.12 -8.93 -17.46
CA MET A 376 9.28 -10.31 -17.93
C MET A 376 8.47 -11.30 -17.10
N THR A 377 8.43 -11.11 -15.79
CA THR A 377 7.61 -11.92 -14.90
C THR A 377 6.12 -11.76 -15.21
N LEU A 378 5.63 -10.52 -15.31
CA LEU A 378 4.22 -10.27 -15.61
C LEU A 378 3.81 -10.85 -16.97
N LEU A 379 4.67 -10.70 -18.00
CA LEU A 379 4.42 -11.33 -19.29
C LEU A 379 4.37 -12.86 -19.19
N THR A 380 5.31 -13.47 -18.46
CA THR A 380 5.34 -14.92 -18.26
C THR A 380 4.10 -15.39 -17.50
N LEU A 381 3.71 -14.69 -16.43
CA LEU A 381 2.51 -15.01 -15.67
C LEU A 381 1.24 -14.88 -16.53
N PHE A 382 1.16 -13.87 -17.39
CA PHE A 382 0.05 -13.72 -18.34
C PHE A 382 0.00 -14.88 -19.34
N VAL A 383 1.15 -15.26 -19.92
CA VAL A 383 1.20 -16.38 -20.87
C VAL A 383 0.85 -17.71 -20.17
N LEU A 384 1.48 -18.00 -19.02
CA LEU A 384 1.26 -19.25 -18.29
C LEU A 384 -0.09 -19.30 -17.57
N GLY A 385 -0.63 -18.15 -17.18
CA GLY A 385 -1.86 -18.05 -16.39
C GLY A 385 -3.13 -17.85 -17.20
N VAL A 386 -3.02 -17.32 -18.41
CA VAL A 386 -4.19 -16.98 -19.24
C VAL A 386 -4.09 -17.67 -20.61
N VAL A 387 -3.01 -17.40 -21.36
CA VAL A 387 -2.92 -17.83 -22.77
C VAL A 387 -2.78 -19.34 -22.88
N LEU A 388 -1.83 -19.93 -22.18
CA LEU A 388 -1.55 -21.37 -22.24
C LEU A 388 -2.73 -22.22 -21.72
N PRO A 389 -3.34 -21.94 -20.57
CA PRO A 389 -4.52 -22.68 -20.12
C PRO A 389 -5.70 -22.57 -21.09
N ALA A 390 -5.96 -21.39 -21.67
CA ALA A 390 -7.01 -21.22 -22.66
C ALA A 390 -6.78 -22.06 -23.92
N LEU A 391 -5.54 -22.11 -24.42
CA LEU A 391 -5.16 -22.93 -25.58
C LEU A 391 -5.27 -24.42 -25.26
N VAL A 392 -4.79 -24.86 -24.10
CA VAL A 392 -4.86 -26.28 -23.70
C VAL A 392 -6.30 -26.72 -23.45
N ALA A 393 -7.11 -25.87 -22.81
CA ALA A 393 -8.52 -26.17 -22.59
C ALA A 393 -9.30 -26.37 -23.91
N SER A 394 -8.90 -25.65 -24.96
CA SER A 394 -9.53 -25.81 -26.29
C SER A 394 -8.99 -27.01 -27.11
N ALA A 395 -7.68 -27.29 -27.01
CA ALA A 395 -7.03 -28.33 -27.86
C ALA A 395 -7.00 -29.70 -27.15
N ALA A 396 -6.86 -29.74 -25.83
CA ALA A 396 -6.72 -30.96 -25.07
C ALA A 396 -7.40 -30.80 -23.68
N PRO A 397 -8.73 -30.85 -23.56
CA PRO A 397 -9.48 -30.56 -22.34
C PRO A 397 -9.06 -31.42 -21.15
N GLY A 398 -8.60 -32.66 -21.37
CA GLY A 398 -8.12 -33.55 -20.33
C GLY A 398 -6.82 -33.09 -19.63
N LEU A 399 -6.04 -32.21 -20.28
CA LEU A 399 -4.80 -31.63 -19.71
C LEU A 399 -5.04 -30.28 -19.03
N ALA A 400 -6.18 -29.63 -19.26
CA ALA A 400 -6.51 -28.34 -18.66
C ALA A 400 -6.33 -28.33 -17.14
N PRO A 401 -6.73 -29.37 -16.38
CA PRO A 401 -6.52 -29.45 -14.94
C PRO A 401 -5.09 -29.31 -14.45
N TRP A 402 -4.09 -29.60 -15.23
CA TRP A 402 -2.67 -29.52 -14.87
C TRP A 402 -2.05 -28.14 -15.09
N LEU A 403 -2.66 -27.35 -15.95
CA LEU A 403 -2.12 -26.08 -16.43
C LEU A 403 -2.97 -24.87 -16.01
N GLU A 404 -4.21 -25.07 -15.61
CA GLU A 404 -5.11 -24.00 -15.25
C GLU A 404 -4.74 -23.41 -13.88
N PRO A 405 -4.32 -22.13 -13.77
CA PRO A 405 -3.84 -21.55 -12.53
C PRO A 405 -4.96 -21.15 -11.56
N PHE A 406 -6.22 -21.12 -12.02
CA PHE A 406 -7.37 -20.66 -11.25
C PHE A 406 -8.40 -21.76 -11.02
N PHE A 407 -7.94 -22.98 -10.79
CA PHE A 407 -8.85 -24.11 -10.53
C PHE A 407 -9.80 -23.85 -9.39
N GLY A 408 -9.33 -23.22 -8.31
CA GLY A 408 -10.16 -22.92 -7.19
C GLY A 408 -11.32 -22.00 -7.53
N ALA A 409 -11.10 -20.98 -8.37
CA ALA A 409 -12.16 -20.08 -8.83
C ALA A 409 -13.19 -20.82 -9.69
N LYS A 410 -12.74 -21.77 -10.53
CA LYS A 410 -13.65 -22.61 -11.33
C LYS A 410 -14.42 -23.59 -10.47
N ALA A 411 -13.76 -24.25 -9.51
CA ALA A 411 -14.42 -25.16 -8.58
C ALA A 411 -15.50 -24.45 -7.77
N LEU A 412 -15.21 -23.23 -7.27
CA LEU A 412 -16.21 -22.38 -6.61
C LEU A 412 -17.36 -21.99 -7.53
N ALA A 413 -17.05 -21.57 -8.76
CA ALA A 413 -18.07 -21.19 -9.74
C ALA A 413 -18.98 -22.35 -10.17
N MET A 414 -18.45 -23.59 -10.15
CA MET A 414 -19.18 -24.81 -10.48
C MET A 414 -19.86 -25.47 -9.25
N GLY A 415 -19.69 -24.89 -8.05
CA GLY A 415 -20.24 -25.44 -6.81
C GLY A 415 -19.53 -26.71 -6.33
N GLU A 416 -18.29 -26.96 -6.77
CA GLU A 416 -17.49 -28.10 -6.31
C GLU A 416 -17.03 -27.89 -4.87
N ALA A 417 -17.19 -28.90 -4.02
CA ALA A 417 -16.88 -28.83 -2.59
C ALA A 417 -15.36 -28.86 -2.29
N SER A 418 -14.51 -29.26 -3.23
CA SER A 418 -13.07 -29.37 -3.02
C SER A 418 -12.29 -29.34 -4.34
N LEU A 419 -11.02 -28.95 -4.26
CA LEU A 419 -10.10 -29.04 -5.39
C LEU A 419 -9.70 -30.49 -5.66
N GLY A 420 -9.73 -30.92 -6.90
CA GLY A 420 -9.31 -32.27 -7.30
C GLY A 420 -7.83 -32.54 -7.08
N ALA A 421 -7.45 -33.81 -6.94
CA ALA A 421 -6.04 -34.23 -6.76
C ALA A 421 -5.15 -33.75 -7.91
N SER A 422 -5.66 -33.68 -9.15
CA SER A 422 -4.93 -33.17 -10.30
C SER A 422 -4.48 -31.72 -10.15
N ALA A 423 -5.28 -30.85 -9.53
CA ALA A 423 -4.92 -29.47 -9.28
C ALA A 423 -3.73 -29.36 -8.31
N TRP A 424 -3.73 -30.15 -7.24
CA TRP A 424 -2.62 -30.19 -6.26
C TRP A 424 -1.35 -30.76 -6.86
N LEU A 425 -1.45 -31.87 -7.64
CA LEU A 425 -0.31 -32.46 -8.33
C LEU A 425 0.24 -31.53 -9.41
N GLY A 426 -0.63 -30.87 -10.17
CA GLY A 426 -0.23 -29.85 -11.15
C GLY A 426 0.55 -28.71 -10.49
N MET A 427 0.06 -28.19 -9.36
CA MET A 427 0.76 -27.15 -8.60
C MET A 427 2.10 -27.64 -8.07
N ALA A 428 2.19 -28.84 -7.51
CA ALA A 428 3.44 -29.42 -7.06
C ALA A 428 4.45 -29.52 -8.22
N LEU A 429 4.02 -29.95 -9.40
CA LEU A 429 4.86 -30.01 -10.62
C LEU A 429 5.36 -28.59 -11.00
N HIS A 430 4.48 -27.59 -11.01
CA HIS A 430 4.89 -26.22 -11.28
C HIS A 430 5.97 -25.73 -10.30
N LEU A 431 5.81 -25.98 -9.03
CA LEU A 431 6.78 -25.59 -8.00
C LEU A 431 8.12 -26.29 -8.20
N VAL A 432 8.13 -27.59 -8.50
CA VAL A 432 9.36 -28.35 -8.76
C VAL A 432 10.09 -27.81 -9.99
N VAL A 433 9.38 -27.57 -11.09
CA VAL A 433 9.96 -26.99 -12.30
C VAL A 433 10.56 -25.62 -12.04
N VAL A 434 9.80 -24.74 -11.37
CA VAL A 434 10.27 -23.38 -11.08
C VAL A 434 11.46 -23.40 -10.12
N ALA A 435 11.44 -24.24 -9.09
CA ALA A 435 12.56 -24.42 -8.18
C ALA A 435 13.83 -24.92 -8.92
N GLY A 436 13.68 -25.88 -9.82
CA GLY A 436 14.77 -26.36 -10.67
C GLY A 436 15.34 -25.26 -11.58
N LEU A 437 14.48 -24.44 -12.18
CA LEU A 437 14.90 -23.30 -13.00
C LEU A 437 15.65 -22.24 -12.19
N VAL A 438 15.19 -21.92 -10.99
CA VAL A 438 15.85 -20.97 -10.08
C VAL A 438 17.19 -21.50 -9.61
N ALA A 439 17.27 -22.80 -9.24
CA ALA A 439 18.52 -23.47 -8.82
C ALA A 439 19.53 -23.49 -9.97
N TRP A 440 19.10 -23.86 -11.17
CA TRP A 440 19.95 -23.81 -12.37
C TRP A 440 20.47 -22.39 -12.62
N ARG A 441 19.61 -21.38 -12.51
CA ARG A 441 19.99 -19.98 -12.72
C ARG A 441 20.98 -19.49 -11.66
N TRP A 442 20.80 -19.94 -10.42
CA TRP A 442 21.72 -19.65 -9.33
C TRP A 442 23.10 -20.23 -9.59
N SER A 443 23.19 -21.50 -10.01
CA SER A 443 24.47 -22.18 -10.31
C SER A 443 25.17 -21.60 -11.54
N ALA A 444 24.44 -21.31 -12.62
CA ALA A 444 24.99 -20.77 -13.85
C ALA A 444 25.60 -19.37 -13.72
N GLY A 445 25.19 -18.58 -12.74
CA GLY A 445 25.69 -17.23 -12.51
C GLY A 445 26.88 -17.14 -11.53
N ALA A 446 27.49 -18.24 -11.11
CA ALA A 446 28.70 -18.19 -10.29
C ALA A 446 29.86 -17.58 -11.10
N PRO A 447 30.60 -16.57 -10.55
CA PRO A 447 31.75 -16.00 -11.24
C PRO A 447 32.79 -17.11 -11.48
N VAL A 448 33.35 -17.11 -12.67
CA VAL A 448 34.38 -18.09 -13.15
C VAL A 448 35.60 -18.11 -12.22
N ALA A 449 35.86 -17.04 -11.48
CA ALA A 449 36.98 -16.91 -10.55
C ALA A 449 36.97 -17.89 -9.35
N LEU A 450 35.84 -18.49 -9.00
CA LEU A 450 35.79 -19.54 -7.93
C LEU A 450 35.96 -20.96 -8.48
N ARG A 451 36.05 -21.17 -9.78
CA ARG A 451 36.28 -22.46 -10.39
C ARG A 451 37.78 -22.82 -10.49
N SER A 452 38.68 -21.82 -10.51
CA SER A 452 40.11 -22.05 -10.67
C SER A 452 40.86 -22.37 -9.39
N THR A 453 40.30 -22.16 -8.19
CA THR A 453 40.95 -22.43 -6.91
C THR A 453 40.58 -23.79 -6.31
N ARG A 454 39.87 -24.66 -7.03
CA ARG A 454 39.58 -26.04 -6.59
C ARG A 454 40.24 -27.12 -7.47
N ALA A 455 41.17 -26.75 -8.30
CA ALA A 455 41.88 -27.68 -9.20
C ALA A 455 43.40 -27.69 -8.97
N ASP A 456 43.85 -27.28 -7.77
CA ASP A 456 45.25 -27.48 -7.32
C ASP A 456 45.29 -28.15 -5.96
#